data_da3c1c32f14f5f0604a68bdea0f442d4
#
_entry.id   da3c1c32f14f5f0604a68bdea0f442d4
#
_cell.length_a   1.000
_cell.length_b   1.000
_cell.length_c   1.000
_cell.angle_alpha   90.00
_cell.angle_beta   90.00
_cell.angle_gamma   90.00
#
_symmetry.space_group_name_H-M   'P 1'
#
loop_
_entity.id
_entity.type
_entity.pdbx_description
1 polymer ?
#
loop_
_entity_poly.entity_id
_entity_poly.type
_entity_poly.pdbx_seq_one_letter_code
_entity_poly.pdbx_strand_id
1 'polypeptide(L)'
;MKIHEYQGKELLARYGVPVPRGIVARSPEEAYHVAKELGTEVVVVKAQIHAGGRGKGGGVKLAKSAEEAREIAERMLGMKLVTHQTGPEGTQVRTLLIEEGLPIDKEFYLGIVLDRATGRLVFMASAAGGMDIEEVAAHTPEKILKETIDPAVGFRSFQARKLAFGLGLPSALINQAAKFMQSLYHAYEQVDASLLEINPFLLTKDGRLIALDAKVNFDDNAIFRHQDFTHLRDLNEEEPLEIEASKFDLNYIKLDGNIACMVNGAGLAMATMDIIKLAGGEPANFLDVGGGASQQRVEAAFRILLADPNVRAVLINIFGGIVRTDMVARGVIEAAKSIGIQVPVVVRLEGTNVEEGRRLISESGMNFTVANGMKDAAEKVVALAG
;
A
#
# COMPACT_ATOMS: atom_id res chain seq x y z
N MET A 1 -0.25 -1.96 -6.65
CA MET A 1 -1.68 -2.22 -6.39
C MET A 1 -1.78 -3.31 -5.30
N LYS A 2 -2.56 -3.07 -4.24
CA LYS A 2 -2.87 -4.06 -3.18
C LYS A 2 -4.13 -4.83 -3.55
N ILE A 3 -4.24 -6.09 -3.08
CA ILE A 3 -5.44 -6.91 -3.24
C ILE A 3 -5.86 -7.54 -1.91
N HIS A 4 -7.13 -7.96 -1.82
CA HIS A 4 -7.65 -8.64 -0.64
C HIS A 4 -7.03 -10.03 -0.45
N GLU A 5 -7.05 -10.53 0.80
CA GLU A 5 -6.57 -11.86 1.16
C GLU A 5 -7.17 -12.98 0.29
N TYR A 6 -8.50 -12.96 0.09
CA TYR A 6 -9.17 -13.99 -0.72
C TYR A 6 -8.69 -13.99 -2.17
N GLN A 7 -8.46 -12.80 -2.76
CA GLN A 7 -7.94 -12.66 -4.12
C GLN A 7 -6.49 -13.17 -4.20
N GLY A 8 -5.67 -12.84 -3.21
CA GLY A 8 -4.30 -13.35 -3.09
C GLY A 8 -4.26 -14.88 -3.01
N LYS A 9 -5.14 -15.48 -2.20
CA LYS A 9 -5.26 -16.94 -2.08
C LYS A 9 -5.72 -17.61 -3.36
N GLU A 10 -6.73 -17.07 -4.04
CA GLU A 10 -7.18 -17.56 -5.33
C GLU A 10 -6.05 -17.52 -6.37
N LEU A 11 -5.30 -16.42 -6.38
CA LEU A 11 -4.14 -16.28 -7.25
C LEU A 11 -3.08 -17.34 -6.94
N LEU A 12 -2.68 -17.49 -5.68
CA LEU A 12 -1.67 -18.44 -5.24
C LEU A 12 -2.06 -19.90 -5.51
N ALA A 13 -3.35 -20.23 -5.36
CA ALA A 13 -3.87 -21.57 -5.67
C ALA A 13 -3.66 -21.95 -7.14
N ARG A 14 -3.76 -20.98 -8.08
CA ARG A 14 -3.48 -21.20 -9.52
C ARG A 14 -2.03 -21.63 -9.77
N TYR A 15 -1.12 -21.23 -8.89
CA TYR A 15 0.31 -21.61 -8.93
C TYR A 15 0.63 -22.83 -8.07
N GLY A 16 -0.40 -23.52 -7.58
CA GLY A 16 -0.23 -24.78 -6.82
C GLY A 16 0.17 -24.59 -5.36
N VAL A 17 -0.04 -23.38 -4.80
CA VAL A 17 0.15 -23.12 -3.36
C VAL A 17 -1.10 -23.59 -2.62
N PRO A 18 -0.99 -24.54 -1.65
CA PRO A 18 -2.12 -24.96 -0.84
C PRO A 18 -2.67 -23.83 0.02
N VAL A 19 -3.97 -23.58 -0.08
CA VAL A 19 -4.73 -22.60 0.70
C VAL A 19 -5.95 -23.28 1.33
N PRO A 20 -6.56 -22.75 2.41
CA PRO A 20 -7.82 -23.26 2.94
C PRO A 20 -8.94 -23.13 1.91
N ARG A 21 -9.93 -24.03 1.99
CA ARG A 21 -11.17 -23.83 1.24
C ARG A 21 -11.93 -22.65 1.84
N GLY A 22 -12.33 -21.72 1.02
CA GLY A 22 -13.07 -20.54 1.47
C GLY A 22 -13.80 -19.85 0.34
N ILE A 23 -14.90 -19.17 0.68
CA ILE A 23 -15.72 -18.42 -0.24
C ILE A 23 -16.06 -17.06 0.37
N VAL A 24 -16.13 -16.05 -0.48
CA VAL A 24 -16.49 -14.68 -0.10
C VAL A 24 -17.99 -14.59 0.22
N ALA A 25 -18.33 -13.82 1.26
CA ALA A 25 -19.69 -13.46 1.62
C ALA A 25 -19.83 -11.94 1.79
N ARG A 26 -20.89 -11.36 1.24
CA ARG A 26 -21.23 -9.94 1.32
C ARG A 26 -22.55 -9.68 2.05
N SER A 27 -23.21 -10.74 2.50
CA SER A 27 -24.38 -10.70 3.37
C SER A 27 -24.32 -11.78 4.45
N PRO A 28 -25.08 -11.64 5.55
CA PRO A 28 -25.17 -12.67 6.58
C PRO A 28 -25.71 -13.99 6.02
N GLU A 29 -26.65 -13.93 5.08
CA GLU A 29 -27.25 -15.10 4.42
C GLU A 29 -26.23 -15.84 3.56
N GLU A 30 -25.39 -15.12 2.81
CA GLU A 30 -24.28 -15.73 2.07
C GLU A 30 -23.30 -16.43 3.01
N ALA A 31 -22.94 -15.81 4.14
CA ALA A 31 -22.06 -16.43 5.13
C ALA A 31 -22.65 -17.73 5.71
N TYR A 32 -23.95 -17.77 5.95
CA TYR A 32 -24.67 -18.98 6.36
C TYR A 32 -24.57 -20.09 5.30
N HIS A 33 -24.85 -19.76 4.04
CA HIS A 33 -24.83 -20.73 2.96
C HIS A 33 -23.41 -21.28 2.73
N VAL A 34 -22.41 -20.42 2.73
CA VAL A 34 -21.01 -20.82 2.58
C VAL A 34 -20.57 -21.72 3.74
N ALA A 35 -20.91 -21.37 4.98
CA ALA A 35 -20.58 -22.21 6.14
C ALA A 35 -21.20 -23.61 6.03
N LYS A 36 -22.43 -23.71 5.53
CA LYS A 36 -23.07 -25.00 5.23
C LYS A 36 -22.38 -25.78 4.11
N GLU A 37 -21.97 -25.09 3.04
CA GLU A 37 -21.30 -25.71 1.90
C GLU A 37 -19.93 -26.27 2.29
N LEU A 38 -19.16 -25.54 3.10
CA LEU A 38 -17.87 -25.99 3.63
C LEU A 38 -18.00 -27.28 4.45
N GLY A 39 -19.07 -27.43 5.22
CA GLY A 39 -19.41 -28.65 5.94
C GLY A 39 -18.38 -29.06 6.99
N THR A 40 -17.62 -28.13 7.53
CA THR A 40 -16.59 -28.36 8.56
C THR A 40 -17.14 -28.06 9.95
N GLU A 41 -16.56 -28.70 10.99
CA GLU A 41 -16.96 -28.52 12.39
C GLU A 41 -16.82 -27.08 12.88
N VAL A 42 -15.82 -26.36 12.32
CA VAL A 42 -15.53 -24.97 12.58
C VAL A 42 -15.27 -24.25 11.26
N VAL A 43 -15.87 -23.09 11.10
CA VAL A 43 -15.50 -22.13 10.05
C VAL A 43 -14.91 -20.86 10.65
N VAL A 44 -14.10 -20.16 9.86
CA VAL A 44 -13.48 -18.91 10.25
C VAL A 44 -14.10 -17.79 9.42
N VAL A 45 -14.62 -16.76 10.08
CA VAL A 45 -15.17 -15.56 9.45
C VAL A 45 -14.10 -14.47 9.53
N LYS A 46 -13.61 -14.02 8.37
CA LYS A 46 -12.50 -13.06 8.26
C LYS A 46 -12.92 -11.79 7.52
N ALA A 47 -12.79 -10.64 8.15
CA ALA A 47 -12.94 -9.34 7.50
C ALA A 47 -11.91 -9.17 6.38
N GLN A 48 -12.35 -8.68 5.23
CA GLN A 48 -11.49 -8.40 4.08
C GLN A 48 -11.26 -6.89 3.97
N ILE A 49 -10.10 -6.45 4.45
CA ILE A 49 -9.57 -5.08 4.33
C ILE A 49 -8.09 -5.13 3.97
N HIS A 50 -7.54 -4.08 3.38
CA HIS A 50 -6.12 -3.97 3.00
C HIS A 50 -5.19 -3.65 4.18
N ALA A 51 -5.49 -4.18 5.38
CA ALA A 51 -4.69 -3.98 6.57
C ALA A 51 -4.39 -5.29 7.30
N GLY A 52 -3.18 -5.37 7.87
CA GLY A 52 -2.78 -6.44 8.77
C GLY A 52 -3.34 -6.26 10.19
N GLY A 53 -3.10 -7.27 11.07
CA GLY A 53 -3.52 -7.21 12.46
C GLY A 53 -5.03 -7.40 12.68
N ARG A 54 -5.77 -7.85 11.68
CA ARG A 54 -7.24 -8.06 11.72
C ARG A 54 -7.68 -8.94 12.90
N GLY A 55 -6.91 -9.97 13.21
CA GLY A 55 -7.22 -10.86 14.34
C GLY A 55 -7.24 -10.12 15.69
N LYS A 56 -6.21 -9.29 15.95
CA LYS A 56 -6.13 -8.45 17.17
C LYS A 56 -7.24 -7.40 17.20
N GLY A 57 -7.64 -6.87 16.05
CA GLY A 57 -8.74 -5.90 15.93
C GLY A 57 -10.14 -6.50 15.98
N GLY A 58 -10.29 -7.83 16.13
CA GLY A 58 -11.59 -8.50 16.16
C GLY A 58 -12.19 -8.83 14.79
N GLY A 59 -11.43 -8.65 13.72
CA GLY A 59 -11.79 -8.94 12.32
C GLY A 59 -11.66 -10.42 11.91
N VAL A 60 -11.35 -11.32 12.86
CA VAL A 60 -11.31 -12.78 12.64
C VAL A 60 -12.08 -13.46 13.79
N LYS A 61 -13.06 -14.27 13.46
CA LYS A 61 -13.91 -14.98 14.42
C LYS A 61 -14.12 -16.43 13.99
N LEU A 62 -14.22 -17.32 14.98
CA LEU A 62 -14.57 -18.72 14.77
C LEU A 62 -16.08 -18.90 14.93
N ALA A 63 -16.68 -19.71 14.08
CA ALA A 63 -18.08 -20.14 14.18
C ALA A 63 -18.16 -21.66 14.17
N LYS A 64 -18.97 -22.23 15.05
CA LYS A 64 -19.17 -23.68 15.21
C LYS A 64 -20.45 -24.18 14.50
N SER A 65 -21.21 -23.28 13.91
CA SER A 65 -22.38 -23.57 13.10
C SER A 65 -22.58 -22.54 12.00
N ALA A 66 -23.41 -22.83 11.03
CA ALA A 66 -23.78 -21.88 9.98
C ALA A 66 -24.58 -20.69 10.55
N GLU A 67 -25.42 -20.93 11.56
CA GLU A 67 -26.17 -19.91 12.28
C GLU A 67 -25.22 -18.93 12.97
N GLU A 68 -24.21 -19.44 13.70
CA GLU A 68 -23.21 -18.62 14.35
C GLU A 68 -22.38 -17.81 13.31
N ALA A 69 -22.06 -18.41 12.17
CA ALA A 69 -21.38 -17.69 11.08
C ALA A 69 -22.20 -16.52 10.54
N ARG A 70 -23.54 -16.69 10.42
CA ARG A 70 -24.48 -15.62 10.04
C ARG A 70 -24.48 -14.49 11.06
N GLU A 71 -24.61 -14.82 12.35
CA GLU A 71 -24.65 -13.83 13.45
C GLU A 71 -23.33 -13.04 13.55
N ILE A 72 -22.21 -13.72 13.32
CA ILE A 72 -20.88 -13.06 13.27
C ILE A 72 -20.83 -12.14 12.05
N ALA A 73 -21.27 -12.59 10.88
CA ALA A 73 -21.30 -11.80 9.66
C ALA A 73 -22.17 -10.54 9.80
N GLU A 74 -23.35 -10.65 10.45
CA GLU A 74 -24.23 -9.51 10.73
C GLU A 74 -23.55 -8.43 11.58
N ARG A 75 -22.71 -8.83 12.54
CA ARG A 75 -21.95 -7.90 13.38
C ARG A 75 -20.72 -7.32 12.71
N MET A 76 -20.09 -8.08 11.81
CA MET A 76 -18.83 -7.68 11.19
C MET A 76 -19.02 -6.85 9.92
N LEU A 77 -20.07 -7.13 9.12
CA LEU A 77 -20.36 -6.33 7.93
C LEU A 77 -20.80 -4.92 8.34
N GLY A 78 -20.18 -3.92 7.72
CA GLY A 78 -20.41 -2.51 8.02
C GLY A 78 -19.66 -1.96 9.23
N MET A 79 -19.03 -2.79 10.07
CA MET A 79 -18.23 -2.30 11.20
C MET A 79 -16.98 -1.58 10.70
N LYS A 80 -16.50 -0.62 11.48
CA LYS A 80 -15.18 0.00 11.32
C LYS A 80 -14.13 -0.85 12.06
N LEU A 81 -13.27 -1.51 11.32
CA LEU A 81 -12.20 -2.33 11.89
C LEU A 81 -10.95 -1.48 12.11
N VAL A 82 -10.57 -1.31 13.36
CA VAL A 82 -9.37 -0.58 13.78
C VAL A 82 -8.24 -1.58 14.02
N THR A 83 -7.12 -1.36 13.34
CA THR A 83 -5.86 -2.09 13.51
C THR A 83 -4.71 -1.08 13.62
N HIS A 84 -3.51 -1.53 13.93
CA HIS A 84 -2.33 -0.66 13.93
C HIS A 84 -1.99 -0.08 12.54
N GLN A 85 -2.54 -0.65 11.45
CA GLN A 85 -2.32 -0.20 10.07
C GLN A 85 -3.45 0.70 9.51
N THR A 86 -4.65 0.67 10.10
CA THR A 86 -5.79 1.48 9.63
C THR A 86 -5.88 2.86 10.27
N GLY A 87 -5.05 3.12 11.29
CA GLY A 87 -5.21 4.30 12.13
C GLY A 87 -6.51 4.26 12.98
N PRO A 88 -6.76 5.32 13.78
CA PRO A 88 -7.89 5.37 14.73
C PRO A 88 -9.27 5.42 14.05
N GLU A 89 -9.34 5.92 12.81
CA GLU A 89 -10.59 6.00 12.04
C GLU A 89 -11.11 4.63 11.61
N GLY A 90 -10.21 3.64 11.48
CA GLY A 90 -10.52 2.30 11.02
C GLY A 90 -10.96 2.23 9.55
N THR A 91 -11.09 1.01 9.03
CA THR A 91 -11.60 0.73 7.69
C THR A 91 -12.93 0.00 7.77
N GLN A 92 -13.89 0.39 6.94
CA GLN A 92 -15.20 -0.25 6.92
C GLN A 92 -15.15 -1.64 6.27
N VAL A 93 -15.60 -2.66 6.98
CA VAL A 93 -15.70 -4.03 6.47
C VAL A 93 -16.89 -4.17 5.53
N ARG A 94 -16.62 -4.42 4.24
CA ARG A 94 -17.65 -4.61 3.20
C ARG A 94 -17.77 -6.06 2.71
N THR A 95 -16.74 -6.85 2.97
CA THR A 95 -16.62 -8.21 2.46
C THR A 95 -16.03 -9.11 3.54
N LEU A 96 -16.52 -10.31 3.64
CA LEU A 96 -16.02 -11.36 4.52
C LEU A 96 -15.52 -12.53 3.69
N LEU A 97 -14.50 -13.21 4.20
CA LEU A 97 -14.09 -14.53 3.72
C LEU A 97 -14.51 -15.56 4.76
N ILE A 98 -15.27 -16.55 4.35
CA ILE A 98 -15.69 -17.68 5.18
C ILE A 98 -14.82 -18.86 4.80
N GLU A 99 -13.99 -19.35 5.70
CA GLU A 99 -13.04 -20.43 5.46
C GLU A 99 -13.22 -21.63 6.38
N GLU A 100 -12.73 -22.78 5.94
CA GLU A 100 -12.62 -23.96 6.79
C GLU A 100 -11.69 -23.71 7.99
N GLY A 101 -12.09 -24.12 9.17
CA GLY A 101 -11.21 -24.17 10.32
C GLY A 101 -10.17 -25.28 10.17
N LEU A 102 -8.90 -24.96 10.48
CA LEU A 102 -7.82 -25.92 10.35
C LEU A 102 -7.24 -26.31 11.72
N PRO A 103 -6.86 -27.57 11.93
CA PRO A 103 -6.21 -28.02 13.16
C PRO A 103 -4.73 -27.61 13.15
N ILE A 104 -4.43 -26.42 13.65
CA ILE A 104 -3.10 -25.82 13.66
C ILE A 104 -2.17 -26.58 14.63
N ASP A 105 -0.97 -26.94 14.17
CA ASP A 105 0.14 -27.43 15.00
C ASP A 105 1.18 -26.34 15.21
N LYS A 106 1.68 -25.72 14.11
CA LYS A 106 2.70 -24.65 14.15
C LYS A 106 2.38 -23.56 13.12
N GLU A 107 2.75 -22.36 13.50
CA GLU A 107 2.67 -21.16 12.66
C GLU A 107 4.05 -20.65 12.32
N PHE A 108 4.26 -20.28 11.06
CA PHE A 108 5.50 -19.75 10.53
C PHE A 108 5.20 -18.50 9.71
N TYR A 109 6.25 -17.75 9.42
CA TYR A 109 6.23 -16.61 8.50
C TYR A 109 7.00 -16.96 7.22
N LEU A 110 6.46 -16.59 6.06
CA LEU A 110 7.18 -16.57 4.77
C LEU A 110 6.93 -15.21 4.09
N GLY A 111 7.97 -14.65 3.48
CA GLY A 111 7.86 -13.40 2.73
C GLY A 111 8.86 -13.33 1.57
N ILE A 112 8.45 -12.66 0.49
CA ILE A 112 9.32 -12.32 -0.64
C ILE A 112 9.23 -10.82 -0.86
N VAL A 113 10.36 -10.14 -0.80
CA VAL A 113 10.47 -8.69 -0.95
C VAL A 113 11.70 -8.32 -1.75
N LEU A 114 11.69 -7.12 -2.32
CA LEU A 114 12.88 -6.50 -2.88
C LEU A 114 13.70 -5.84 -1.75
N ASP A 115 14.91 -6.33 -1.52
CA ASP A 115 15.89 -5.63 -0.69
C ASP A 115 16.50 -4.48 -1.49
N ARG A 116 16.14 -3.27 -1.11
CA ARG A 116 16.60 -2.05 -1.80
C ARG A 116 18.10 -1.78 -1.64
N ALA A 117 18.73 -2.28 -0.57
CA ALA A 117 20.15 -2.09 -0.34
C ALA A 117 21.00 -2.89 -1.33
N THR A 118 20.56 -4.10 -1.67
CA THR A 118 21.25 -4.99 -2.60
C THR A 118 20.67 -5.00 -4.01
N GLY A 119 19.46 -4.44 -4.20
CA GLY A 119 18.70 -4.49 -5.46
C GLY A 119 18.30 -5.91 -5.87
N ARG A 120 18.18 -6.83 -4.90
CA ARG A 120 17.85 -8.24 -5.11
C ARG A 120 16.63 -8.66 -4.34
N LEU A 121 15.91 -9.66 -4.88
CA LEU A 121 14.84 -10.30 -4.12
C LEU A 121 15.41 -11.10 -2.97
N VAL A 122 14.71 -11.07 -1.85
CA VAL A 122 15.03 -11.87 -0.66
C VAL A 122 13.81 -12.69 -0.29
N PHE A 123 13.99 -14.00 -0.16
CA PHE A 123 13.03 -14.88 0.46
C PHE A 123 13.31 -14.95 1.96
N MET A 124 12.34 -14.56 2.76
CA MET A 124 12.41 -14.55 4.22
C MET A 124 11.55 -15.66 4.80
N ALA A 125 11.99 -16.24 5.92
CA ALA A 125 11.26 -17.23 6.69
C ALA A 125 11.54 -17.06 8.18
N SER A 126 10.53 -17.26 9.03
CA SER A 126 10.70 -17.24 10.49
C SER A 126 9.78 -18.26 11.16
N ALA A 127 10.27 -18.86 12.25
CA ALA A 127 9.45 -19.69 13.12
C ALA A 127 8.50 -18.88 14.02
N ALA A 128 8.57 -17.54 13.98
CA ALA A 128 7.66 -16.63 14.66
C ALA A 128 6.51 -16.22 13.72
N GLY A 129 5.62 -17.17 13.40
CA GLY A 129 4.42 -16.91 12.60
C GLY A 129 3.28 -16.30 13.42
N GLY A 130 2.32 -15.67 12.73
CA GLY A 130 1.16 -15.02 13.37
C GLY A 130 1.49 -13.74 14.14
N MET A 131 2.75 -13.27 14.07
CA MET A 131 3.23 -12.05 14.71
C MET A 131 3.61 -11.02 13.64
N ASP A 132 3.68 -9.74 14.04
CA ASP A 132 4.16 -8.68 13.15
C ASP A 132 5.66 -8.89 12.90
N ILE A 133 6.04 -9.11 11.64
CA ILE A 133 7.43 -9.41 11.27
C ILE A 133 8.37 -8.23 11.53
N GLU A 134 7.85 -7.01 11.50
CA GLU A 134 8.56 -5.78 11.84
C GLU A 134 9.01 -5.77 13.31
N GLU A 135 8.17 -6.26 14.23
CA GLU A 135 8.53 -6.43 15.64
C GLU A 135 9.64 -7.50 15.80
N VAL A 136 9.53 -8.61 15.06
CA VAL A 136 10.58 -9.65 15.06
C VAL A 136 11.88 -9.09 14.50
N ALA A 137 11.82 -8.30 13.42
CA ALA A 137 13.00 -7.66 12.82
C ALA A 137 13.68 -6.65 13.75
N ALA A 138 12.89 -5.90 14.54
CA ALA A 138 13.39 -4.90 15.47
C ALA A 138 14.03 -5.53 16.74
N HIS A 139 13.46 -6.61 17.28
CA HIS A 139 13.85 -7.15 18.58
C HIS A 139 14.68 -8.44 18.51
N THR A 140 14.46 -9.28 17.49
CA THR A 140 15.10 -10.58 17.32
C THR A 140 15.40 -10.89 15.85
N PRO A 141 16.19 -10.03 15.15
CA PRO A 141 16.44 -10.16 13.71
C PRO A 141 17.10 -11.49 13.32
N GLU A 142 17.80 -12.14 14.24
CA GLU A 142 18.42 -13.47 14.05
C GLU A 142 17.40 -14.59 13.85
N LYS A 143 16.13 -14.39 14.21
CA LYS A 143 15.04 -15.32 13.97
C LYS A 143 14.50 -15.27 12.55
N ILE A 144 14.91 -14.28 11.75
CA ILE A 144 14.52 -14.15 10.36
C ILE A 144 15.60 -14.74 9.48
N LEU A 145 15.32 -15.91 8.94
CA LEU A 145 16.15 -16.56 7.93
C LEU A 145 15.97 -15.84 6.59
N LYS A 146 17.08 -15.62 5.87
CA LYS A 146 17.07 -14.90 4.59
C LYS A 146 17.86 -15.68 3.54
N GLU A 147 17.28 -15.79 2.35
CA GLU A 147 17.95 -16.27 1.14
C GLU A 147 17.84 -15.19 0.06
N THR A 148 18.98 -14.63 -0.30
CA THR A 148 19.08 -13.68 -1.41
C THR A 148 18.98 -14.44 -2.73
N ILE A 149 18.15 -13.94 -3.63
CA ILE A 149 17.88 -14.56 -4.92
C ILE A 149 18.71 -13.84 -6.00
N ASP A 150 19.55 -14.60 -6.68
CA ASP A 150 20.25 -14.09 -7.85
C ASP A 150 19.30 -14.09 -9.06
N PRO A 151 19.02 -12.96 -9.71
CA PRO A 151 18.06 -12.89 -10.81
C PRO A 151 18.47 -13.75 -12.03
N ALA A 152 19.75 -14.08 -12.19
CA ALA A 152 20.21 -14.91 -13.30
C ALA A 152 19.85 -16.40 -13.12
N VAL A 153 19.65 -16.86 -11.89
CA VAL A 153 19.39 -18.27 -11.60
C VAL A 153 18.05 -18.50 -10.89
N GLY A 154 17.44 -17.48 -10.32
CA GLY A 154 16.18 -17.54 -9.57
C GLY A 154 16.33 -18.29 -8.23
N PHE A 155 15.19 -18.52 -7.57
CA PHE A 155 15.13 -19.22 -6.28
C PHE A 155 15.23 -20.73 -6.47
N ARG A 156 16.28 -21.35 -5.92
CA ARG A 156 16.59 -22.75 -6.13
C ARG A 156 16.13 -23.65 -4.99
N SER A 157 15.88 -24.93 -5.32
CA SER A 157 15.37 -25.90 -4.36
C SER A 157 16.30 -26.13 -3.16
N PHE A 158 17.62 -25.92 -3.28
CA PHE A 158 18.52 -26.02 -2.14
C PHE A 158 18.32 -24.86 -1.14
N GLN A 159 18.03 -23.64 -1.62
CA GLN A 159 17.70 -22.47 -0.79
C GLN A 159 16.39 -22.73 -0.05
N ALA A 160 15.36 -23.20 -0.77
CA ALA A 160 14.08 -23.56 -0.16
C ALA A 160 14.23 -24.64 0.93
N ARG A 161 15.03 -25.69 0.68
CA ARG A 161 15.33 -26.70 1.71
C ARG A 161 16.08 -26.12 2.90
N LYS A 162 17.04 -25.22 2.67
CA LYS A 162 17.78 -24.55 3.75
C LYS A 162 16.83 -23.76 4.66
N LEU A 163 15.90 -23.00 4.09
CA LEU A 163 14.86 -22.32 4.85
C LEU A 163 13.95 -23.30 5.60
N ALA A 164 13.50 -24.39 4.96
CA ALA A 164 12.65 -25.39 5.57
C ALA A 164 13.32 -26.10 6.78
N PHE A 165 14.61 -26.39 6.68
CA PHE A 165 15.40 -26.91 7.82
C PHE A 165 15.55 -25.87 8.91
N GLY A 166 15.82 -24.61 8.55
CA GLY A 166 15.95 -23.51 9.50
C GLY A 166 14.66 -23.20 10.27
N LEU A 167 13.49 -23.43 9.66
CA LEU A 167 12.18 -23.36 10.33
C LEU A 167 11.94 -24.53 11.31
N GLY A 168 12.79 -25.55 11.32
CA GLY A 168 12.61 -26.74 12.16
C GLY A 168 11.44 -27.63 11.74
N LEU A 169 11.14 -27.65 10.44
CA LEU A 169 10.11 -28.54 9.90
C LEU A 169 10.55 -30.02 9.99
N PRO A 170 9.63 -30.96 10.18
CA PRO A 170 9.92 -32.40 10.17
C PRO A 170 10.60 -32.81 8.85
N SER A 171 11.61 -33.70 8.94
CA SER A 171 12.39 -34.12 7.77
C SER A 171 11.54 -34.68 6.62
N ALA A 172 10.44 -35.35 6.94
CA ALA A 172 9.48 -35.85 5.96
C ALA A 172 8.79 -34.76 5.13
N LEU A 173 8.69 -33.53 5.66
CA LEU A 173 8.00 -32.38 5.04
C LEU A 173 8.95 -31.43 4.30
N ILE A 174 10.26 -31.60 4.42
CA ILE A 174 11.24 -30.66 3.82
C ILE A 174 11.05 -30.50 2.31
N ASN A 175 10.85 -31.58 1.58
CA ASN A 175 10.65 -31.50 0.12
C ASN A 175 9.30 -30.87 -0.25
N GLN A 176 8.25 -31.11 0.54
CA GLN A 176 6.95 -30.47 0.35
C GLN A 176 7.04 -28.97 0.63
N ALA A 177 7.71 -28.57 1.71
CA ALA A 177 7.96 -27.17 2.04
C ALA A 177 8.80 -26.48 0.95
N ALA A 178 9.83 -27.15 0.44
CA ALA A 178 10.64 -26.62 -0.64
C ALA A 178 9.82 -26.39 -1.92
N LYS A 179 8.93 -27.33 -2.27
CA LYS A 179 8.02 -27.17 -3.40
C LYS A 179 7.04 -26.01 -3.17
N PHE A 180 6.49 -25.91 -1.97
CA PHE A 180 5.61 -24.80 -1.58
C PHE A 180 6.29 -23.44 -1.77
N MET A 181 7.50 -23.26 -1.23
CA MET A 181 8.28 -22.02 -1.37
C MET A 181 8.65 -21.71 -2.82
N GLN A 182 8.96 -22.74 -3.63
CA GLN A 182 9.20 -22.54 -5.06
C GLN A 182 7.93 -22.10 -5.82
N SER A 183 6.76 -22.65 -5.47
CA SER A 183 5.48 -22.19 -6.01
C SER A 183 5.18 -20.75 -5.64
N LEU A 184 5.47 -20.32 -4.41
CA LEU A 184 5.33 -18.91 -3.99
C LEU A 184 6.25 -17.99 -4.82
N TYR A 185 7.51 -18.38 -4.98
CA TYR A 185 8.47 -17.60 -5.77
C TYR A 185 8.03 -17.52 -7.24
N HIS A 186 7.59 -18.65 -7.81
CA HIS A 186 7.09 -18.67 -9.18
C HIS A 186 5.85 -17.76 -9.35
N ALA A 187 4.91 -17.80 -8.41
CA ALA A 187 3.77 -16.89 -8.41
C ALA A 187 4.24 -15.43 -8.36
N TYR A 188 5.15 -15.09 -7.43
CA TYR A 188 5.71 -13.76 -7.27
C TYR A 188 6.27 -13.20 -8.58
N GLU A 189 7.09 -13.98 -9.29
CA GLU A 189 7.67 -13.55 -10.57
C GLU A 189 6.62 -13.42 -11.69
N GLN A 190 5.70 -14.38 -11.80
CA GLN A 190 4.74 -14.43 -12.90
C GLN A 190 3.70 -13.31 -12.83
N VAL A 191 3.42 -12.80 -11.65
CA VAL A 191 2.41 -11.73 -11.46
C VAL A 191 3.04 -10.35 -11.23
N ASP A 192 4.36 -10.24 -11.36
CA ASP A 192 5.10 -9.02 -11.01
C ASP A 192 4.71 -8.47 -9.62
N ALA A 193 4.73 -9.34 -8.63
CA ALA A 193 4.49 -8.90 -7.27
C ALA A 193 5.63 -8.01 -6.76
N SER A 194 5.32 -7.00 -5.99
CA SER A 194 6.29 -6.18 -5.24
C SER A 194 6.43 -6.64 -3.80
N LEU A 195 5.43 -7.35 -3.30
CA LEU A 195 5.38 -7.99 -1.98
C LEU A 195 4.54 -9.27 -2.08
N LEU A 196 5.03 -10.36 -1.50
CA LEU A 196 4.24 -11.53 -1.19
C LEU A 196 4.57 -11.98 0.23
N GLU A 197 3.54 -12.08 1.06
CA GLU A 197 3.67 -12.47 2.46
C GLU A 197 2.62 -13.51 2.82
N ILE A 198 3.04 -14.56 3.50
CA ILE A 198 2.21 -15.59 4.09
C ILE A 198 2.42 -15.56 5.61
N ASN A 199 1.43 -15.06 6.33
CA ASN A 199 1.52 -14.87 7.77
C ASN A 199 0.18 -15.09 8.48
N PRO A 200 -0.07 -16.35 8.98
CA PRO A 200 0.90 -17.44 9.05
C PRO A 200 0.91 -18.41 7.85
N PHE A 201 2.07 -19.02 7.64
CA PHE A 201 2.24 -20.29 6.95
C PHE A 201 2.08 -21.42 7.98
N LEU A 202 1.22 -22.37 7.75
CA LEU A 202 0.85 -23.39 8.73
C LEU A 202 1.49 -24.75 8.47
N LEU A 203 1.87 -25.41 9.56
CA LEU A 203 1.86 -26.85 9.68
C LEU A 203 0.60 -27.25 10.46
N THR A 204 -0.25 -28.09 9.87
CA THR A 204 -1.44 -28.62 10.53
C THR A 204 -1.10 -29.94 11.27
N LYS A 205 -1.96 -30.32 12.25
CA LYS A 205 -1.79 -31.58 13.02
C LYS A 205 -1.87 -32.82 12.14
N ASP A 206 -2.55 -32.73 10.99
CA ASP A 206 -2.62 -33.79 9.97
C ASP A 206 -1.47 -33.75 8.94
N GLY A 207 -0.46 -32.88 9.16
CA GLY A 207 0.79 -32.83 8.40
C GLY A 207 0.71 -32.05 7.09
N ARG A 208 -0.32 -31.22 6.87
CA ARG A 208 -0.41 -30.35 5.69
C ARG A 208 0.34 -29.04 5.90
N LEU A 209 0.93 -28.52 4.82
CA LEU A 209 1.52 -27.19 4.75
C LEU A 209 0.58 -26.27 3.97
N ILE A 210 0.12 -25.17 4.58
CA ILE A 210 -0.97 -24.34 4.05
C ILE A 210 -0.66 -22.85 4.26
N ALA A 211 -0.95 -22.00 3.26
CA ALA A 211 -0.97 -20.56 3.40
C ALA A 211 -2.32 -20.14 4.03
N LEU A 212 -2.34 -19.83 5.33
CA LEU A 212 -3.56 -19.46 6.03
C LEU A 212 -3.98 -18.01 5.76
N ASP A 213 -3.02 -17.12 5.63
CA ASP A 213 -3.24 -15.73 5.22
C ASP A 213 -2.27 -15.38 4.10
N ALA A 214 -2.67 -14.51 3.20
CA ALA A 214 -1.87 -14.09 2.06
C ALA A 214 -2.02 -12.58 1.85
N LYS A 215 -0.88 -11.89 1.78
CA LYS A 215 -0.80 -10.49 1.38
C LYS A 215 0.02 -10.40 0.10
N VAL A 216 -0.60 -9.91 -0.96
CA VAL A 216 0.04 -9.76 -2.27
C VAL A 216 -0.13 -8.31 -2.73
N ASN A 217 0.97 -7.69 -3.09
CA ASN A 217 0.98 -6.40 -3.76
C ASN A 217 1.63 -6.57 -5.13
N PHE A 218 1.03 -6.00 -6.15
CA PHE A 218 1.61 -5.94 -7.48
C PHE A 218 2.49 -4.70 -7.65
N ASP A 219 3.45 -4.79 -8.56
CA ASP A 219 4.20 -3.63 -9.02
C ASP A 219 3.30 -2.81 -9.97
N ASP A 220 2.98 -1.57 -9.57
CA ASP A 220 2.14 -0.68 -10.38
C ASP A 220 2.75 -0.39 -11.75
N ASN A 221 4.08 -0.41 -11.87
CA ASN A 221 4.77 -0.23 -13.14
C ASN A 221 4.61 -1.42 -14.10
N ALA A 222 4.16 -2.58 -13.61
CA ALA A 222 3.95 -3.78 -14.41
C ALA A 222 2.46 -4.04 -14.75
N ILE A 223 1.50 -3.32 -14.16
CA ILE A 223 0.06 -3.54 -14.33
C ILE A 223 -0.37 -3.44 -15.81
N PHE A 224 0.32 -2.65 -16.63
CA PHE A 224 0.01 -2.56 -18.07
C PHE A 224 0.05 -3.91 -18.80
N ARG A 225 0.83 -4.87 -18.32
CA ARG A 225 0.92 -6.24 -18.87
C ARG A 225 0.04 -7.27 -18.15
N HIS A 226 -0.66 -6.85 -17.07
CA HIS A 226 -1.59 -7.64 -16.28
C HIS A 226 -2.99 -7.01 -16.25
N GLN A 227 -3.55 -6.75 -17.41
CA GLN A 227 -4.86 -6.08 -17.51
C GLN A 227 -6.00 -6.90 -16.87
N ASP A 228 -5.82 -8.21 -16.81
CA ASP A 228 -6.71 -9.14 -16.10
C ASP A 228 -6.71 -8.94 -14.57
N PHE A 229 -5.74 -8.19 -14.00
CA PHE A 229 -5.72 -7.89 -12.57
C PHE A 229 -6.39 -6.55 -12.21
N THR A 230 -6.73 -5.73 -13.19
CA THR A 230 -7.33 -4.40 -12.93
C THR A 230 -8.66 -4.49 -12.17
N HIS A 231 -9.43 -5.56 -12.38
CA HIS A 231 -10.69 -5.81 -11.68
C HIS A 231 -10.51 -6.23 -10.21
N LEU A 232 -9.28 -6.58 -9.78
CA LEU A 232 -8.96 -6.92 -8.41
C LEU A 232 -8.79 -5.68 -7.51
N ARG A 233 -8.65 -4.50 -8.12
CA ARG A 233 -8.48 -3.24 -7.41
C ARG A 233 -9.76 -2.87 -6.67
N ASP A 234 -9.67 -2.59 -5.38
CA ASP A 234 -10.78 -2.08 -4.56
C ASP A 234 -10.57 -0.61 -4.22
N LEU A 235 -11.27 0.26 -4.92
CA LEU A 235 -11.19 1.72 -4.71
C LEU A 235 -11.71 2.17 -3.34
N ASN A 236 -12.49 1.34 -2.63
CA ASN A 236 -12.93 1.68 -1.27
C ASN A 236 -11.83 1.51 -0.21
N GLU A 237 -10.73 0.84 -0.58
CA GLU A 237 -9.57 0.60 0.27
C GLU A 237 -8.41 1.57 -0.04
N GLU A 238 -8.60 2.50 -0.98
CA GLU A 238 -7.60 3.48 -1.39
C GLU A 238 -7.97 4.89 -0.93
N GLU A 239 -6.96 5.75 -0.78
CA GLU A 239 -7.16 7.15 -0.43
C GLU A 239 -7.88 7.89 -1.58
N PRO A 240 -9.01 8.56 -1.34
CA PRO A 240 -9.79 9.20 -2.40
C PRO A 240 -9.01 10.22 -3.23
N LEU A 241 -8.09 10.97 -2.61
CA LEU A 241 -7.27 11.95 -3.32
C LEU A 241 -6.21 11.28 -4.21
N GLU A 242 -5.68 10.10 -3.81
CA GLU A 242 -4.76 9.30 -4.64
C GLU A 242 -5.49 8.73 -5.86
N ILE A 243 -6.74 8.26 -5.68
CA ILE A 243 -7.61 7.81 -6.77
C ILE A 243 -7.85 8.96 -7.76
N GLU A 244 -8.19 10.15 -7.25
CA GLU A 244 -8.42 11.32 -8.12
C GLU A 244 -7.16 11.70 -8.89
N ALA A 245 -6.00 11.70 -8.22
CA ALA A 245 -4.71 12.01 -8.83
C ALA A 245 -4.35 11.02 -9.95
N SER A 246 -4.64 9.74 -9.76
CA SER A 246 -4.35 8.70 -10.75
C SER A 246 -5.08 8.91 -12.08
N LYS A 247 -6.23 9.58 -12.10
CA LYS A 247 -6.98 9.90 -13.34
C LYS A 247 -6.25 10.90 -14.25
N PHE A 248 -5.29 11.63 -13.67
CA PHE A 248 -4.49 12.65 -14.38
C PHE A 248 -3.02 12.26 -14.51
N ASP A 249 -2.67 10.99 -14.26
CA ASP A 249 -1.28 10.49 -14.21
C ASP A 249 -0.39 11.31 -13.26
N LEU A 250 -0.92 11.72 -12.12
CA LEU A 250 -0.19 12.42 -11.07
C LEU A 250 0.27 11.43 -10.00
N ASN A 251 1.54 11.54 -9.61
CA ASN A 251 2.07 10.81 -8.46
C ASN A 251 1.75 11.59 -7.18
N TYR A 252 0.70 11.19 -6.49
CA TYR A 252 0.24 11.79 -5.25
C TYR A 252 0.22 10.77 -4.13
N ILE A 253 0.71 11.16 -2.95
CA ILE A 253 0.61 10.39 -1.70
C ILE A 253 0.15 11.35 -0.61
N LYS A 254 -0.94 11.04 0.07
CA LYS A 254 -1.43 11.79 1.21
C LYS A 254 -0.56 11.57 2.44
N LEU A 255 -0.30 12.65 3.18
CA LEU A 255 0.38 12.65 4.48
C LEU A 255 -0.47 13.40 5.51
N ASP A 256 -0.06 13.38 6.79
CA ASP A 256 -0.84 13.91 7.90
C ASP A 256 -0.61 15.41 8.20
N GLY A 257 0.18 16.10 7.40
CA GLY A 257 0.53 17.50 7.61
C GLY A 257 -0.53 18.49 7.15
N ASN A 258 -0.14 19.78 7.17
CA ASN A 258 -1.00 20.92 6.82
C ASN A 258 -0.40 21.84 5.74
N ILE A 259 0.78 21.53 5.22
CA ILE A 259 1.43 22.27 4.13
C ILE A 259 1.44 21.41 2.88
N ALA A 260 0.61 21.76 1.91
CA ALA A 260 0.56 21.05 0.64
C ALA A 260 1.74 21.41 -0.26
N CYS A 261 2.25 20.43 -1.00
CA CYS A 261 3.40 20.57 -1.89
C CYS A 261 3.03 20.20 -3.33
N MET A 262 3.39 21.04 -4.30
CA MET A 262 3.37 20.73 -5.72
C MET A 262 4.76 20.94 -6.31
N VAL A 263 5.34 19.87 -6.83
CA VAL A 263 6.73 19.83 -7.28
C VAL A 263 6.83 19.10 -8.61
N ASN A 264 7.86 19.37 -9.41
CA ASN A 264 8.19 18.60 -10.59
C ASN A 264 9.46 17.77 -10.36
N GLY A 265 9.26 16.47 -10.23
CA GLY A 265 10.32 15.49 -10.00
C GLY A 265 10.36 14.99 -8.55
N ALA A 266 10.37 13.66 -8.40
CA ALA A 266 10.27 12.97 -7.11
C ALA A 266 11.40 13.36 -6.12
N GLY A 267 12.64 13.51 -6.62
CA GLY A 267 13.77 13.94 -5.78
C GLY A 267 13.59 15.34 -5.21
N LEU A 268 13.07 16.28 -6.03
CA LEU A 268 12.79 17.64 -5.56
C LEU A 268 11.59 17.65 -4.60
N ALA A 269 10.60 16.79 -4.81
CA ALA A 269 9.45 16.64 -3.90
C ALA A 269 9.91 16.17 -2.51
N MET A 270 10.75 15.14 -2.44
CA MET A 270 11.33 14.69 -1.17
C MET A 270 12.13 15.79 -0.48
N ALA A 271 13.03 16.45 -1.22
CA ALA A 271 13.82 17.56 -0.67
C ALA A 271 12.96 18.74 -0.21
N THR A 272 11.82 18.98 -0.88
CA THR A 272 10.86 20.02 -0.49
C THR A 272 10.18 19.67 0.83
N MET A 273 9.75 18.42 1.00
CA MET A 273 9.19 17.94 2.27
C MET A 273 10.19 18.01 3.40
N ASP A 274 11.44 17.60 3.15
CA ASP A 274 12.51 17.65 4.15
C ASP A 274 12.77 19.09 4.63
N ILE A 275 12.86 20.05 3.71
CA ILE A 275 13.13 21.45 4.11
C ILE A 275 11.95 22.10 4.82
N ILE A 276 10.70 21.72 4.52
CA ILE A 276 9.52 22.12 5.28
C ILE A 276 9.61 21.59 6.72
N LYS A 277 9.97 20.31 6.89
CA LYS A 277 10.20 19.70 8.21
C LYS A 277 11.29 20.42 8.99
N LEU A 278 12.44 20.72 8.34
CA LEU A 278 13.54 21.46 8.95
C LEU A 278 13.14 22.88 9.36
N ALA A 279 12.20 23.50 8.65
CA ALA A 279 11.64 24.82 9.00
C ALA A 279 10.54 24.74 10.09
N GLY A 280 10.22 23.55 10.60
CA GLY A 280 9.24 23.33 11.67
C GLY A 280 7.80 23.12 11.17
N GLY A 281 7.59 22.89 9.87
CA GLY A 281 6.29 22.61 9.27
C GLY A 281 6.02 21.11 9.06
N GLU A 282 4.79 20.78 8.68
CA GLU A 282 4.34 19.40 8.42
C GLU A 282 3.80 19.27 6.99
N PRO A 283 4.49 18.50 6.10
CA PRO A 283 4.01 18.26 4.74
C PRO A 283 2.69 17.46 4.73
N ALA A 284 1.70 17.93 3.95
CA ALA A 284 0.40 17.30 3.81
C ALA A 284 0.37 16.21 2.72
N ASN A 285 1.34 16.24 1.80
CA ASN A 285 1.40 15.30 0.69
C ASN A 285 2.77 15.25 0.03
N PHE A 286 3.02 14.14 -0.67
CA PHE A 286 3.95 14.09 -1.80
C PHE A 286 3.15 14.35 -3.09
N LEU A 287 3.61 15.21 -3.98
CA LEU A 287 3.02 15.37 -5.32
C LEU A 287 4.10 15.74 -6.34
N ASP A 288 4.26 14.87 -7.33
CA ASP A 288 5.11 15.11 -8.49
C ASP A 288 4.24 15.26 -9.75
N VAL A 289 4.26 16.46 -10.34
CA VAL A 289 3.54 16.73 -11.60
C VAL A 289 4.30 16.25 -12.84
N GLY A 290 5.54 15.77 -12.67
CA GLY A 290 6.40 15.27 -13.75
C GLY A 290 7.05 16.35 -14.59
N GLY A 291 8.04 15.94 -15.39
CA GLY A 291 8.83 16.82 -16.25
C GLY A 291 8.11 17.34 -17.52
N GLY A 292 6.94 16.79 -17.85
CA GLY A 292 6.11 17.17 -19.01
C GLY A 292 4.74 17.74 -18.62
N ALA A 293 4.61 18.33 -17.42
CA ALA A 293 3.33 18.80 -16.90
C ALA A 293 2.63 19.78 -17.85
N SER A 294 1.47 19.39 -18.35
CA SER A 294 0.57 20.29 -19.08
C SER A 294 -0.17 21.22 -18.12
N GLN A 295 -0.71 22.32 -18.66
CA GLN A 295 -1.55 23.21 -17.87
C GLN A 295 -2.70 22.48 -17.17
N GLN A 296 -3.34 21.52 -17.84
CA GLN A 296 -4.43 20.71 -17.28
C GLN A 296 -3.98 19.85 -16.10
N ARG A 297 -2.78 19.23 -16.18
CA ARG A 297 -2.23 18.46 -15.07
C ARG A 297 -1.91 19.34 -13.86
N VAL A 298 -1.35 20.53 -14.08
CA VAL A 298 -1.07 21.50 -13.02
C VAL A 298 -2.37 21.97 -12.35
N GLU A 299 -3.41 22.25 -13.14
CA GLU A 299 -4.72 22.62 -12.63
C GLU A 299 -5.35 21.49 -11.79
N ALA A 300 -5.34 20.26 -12.30
CA ALA A 300 -5.84 19.10 -11.58
C ALA A 300 -5.07 18.86 -10.27
N ALA A 301 -3.73 18.94 -10.33
CA ALA A 301 -2.87 18.82 -9.16
C ALA A 301 -3.22 19.85 -8.08
N PHE A 302 -3.35 21.11 -8.46
CA PHE A 302 -3.67 22.18 -7.53
C PHE A 302 -5.07 22.01 -6.91
N ARG A 303 -6.04 21.55 -7.70
CA ARG A 303 -7.40 21.24 -7.24
C ARG A 303 -7.41 20.11 -6.21
N ILE A 304 -6.60 19.06 -6.43
CA ILE A 304 -6.45 17.94 -5.51
C ILE A 304 -5.83 18.39 -4.17
N LEU A 305 -4.80 19.24 -4.22
CA LEU A 305 -4.19 19.79 -3.00
C LEU A 305 -5.18 20.55 -2.13
N LEU A 306 -6.04 21.37 -2.75
CA LEU A 306 -7.03 22.17 -2.05
C LEU A 306 -8.27 21.39 -1.60
N ALA A 307 -8.43 20.15 -2.07
CA ALA A 307 -9.51 19.27 -1.62
C ALA A 307 -9.21 18.62 -0.26
N ASP A 308 -7.97 18.64 0.21
CA ASP A 308 -7.62 18.18 1.56
C ASP A 308 -7.99 19.27 2.59
N PRO A 309 -8.93 18.99 3.52
CA PRO A 309 -9.39 19.96 4.51
C PRO A 309 -8.31 20.34 5.54
N ASN A 310 -7.25 19.57 5.67
CA ASN A 310 -6.15 19.83 6.58
C ASN A 310 -5.18 20.88 6.04
N VAL A 311 -5.20 21.14 4.74
CA VAL A 311 -4.27 22.07 4.09
C VAL A 311 -4.55 23.50 4.49
N ARG A 312 -3.54 24.17 5.07
CA ARG A 312 -3.55 25.56 5.50
C ARG A 312 -2.70 26.46 4.63
N ALA A 313 -1.69 25.90 3.96
CA ALA A 313 -0.85 26.65 3.02
C ALA A 313 -0.35 25.71 1.92
N VAL A 314 0.01 26.27 0.77
CA VAL A 314 0.54 25.52 -0.39
C VAL A 314 1.92 26.04 -0.75
N LEU A 315 2.88 25.13 -0.94
CA LEU A 315 4.18 25.43 -1.55
C LEU A 315 4.25 24.82 -2.95
N ILE A 316 4.37 25.69 -3.96
CA ILE A 316 4.66 25.31 -5.33
C ILE A 316 6.17 25.50 -5.55
N ASN A 317 6.91 24.42 -5.75
CA ASN A 317 8.35 24.44 -5.93
C ASN A 317 8.71 23.77 -7.27
N ILE A 318 8.98 24.57 -8.27
CA ILE A 318 9.27 24.14 -9.66
C ILE A 318 10.71 24.47 -10.01
N PHE A 319 11.44 23.43 -10.45
CA PHE A 319 12.75 23.58 -11.06
C PHE A 319 12.65 23.20 -12.55
N GLY A 320 12.72 24.22 -13.41
CA GLY A 320 12.52 24.06 -14.85
C GLY A 320 13.80 23.70 -15.59
N GLY A 321 14.01 22.41 -15.83
CA GLY A 321 14.90 21.98 -16.92
C GLY A 321 14.08 21.84 -18.21
N ILE A 322 13.27 20.79 -18.29
CA ILE A 322 12.34 20.51 -19.39
C ILE A 322 11.03 21.29 -19.20
N VAL A 323 10.53 21.38 -17.97
CA VAL A 323 9.31 22.14 -17.62
C VAL A 323 9.55 23.62 -17.76
N ARG A 324 8.66 24.31 -18.48
CA ARG A 324 8.67 25.76 -18.62
C ARG A 324 7.88 26.39 -17.46
N THR A 325 8.53 27.25 -16.70
CA THR A 325 7.94 27.88 -15.52
C THR A 325 6.78 28.83 -15.87
N ASP A 326 6.79 29.45 -17.04
CA ASP A 326 5.68 30.28 -17.53
C ASP A 326 4.41 29.45 -17.79
N MET A 327 4.52 28.21 -18.25
CA MET A 327 3.37 27.29 -18.41
C MET A 327 2.80 26.88 -17.05
N VAL A 328 3.68 26.57 -16.10
CA VAL A 328 3.24 26.24 -14.73
C VAL A 328 2.53 27.44 -14.10
N ALA A 329 3.10 28.64 -14.22
CA ALA A 329 2.51 29.87 -13.70
C ALA A 329 1.10 30.09 -14.26
N ARG A 330 0.88 29.90 -15.57
CA ARG A 330 -0.45 30.00 -16.19
C ARG A 330 -1.41 28.94 -15.63
N GLY A 331 -1.00 27.68 -15.53
CA GLY A 331 -1.82 26.60 -14.97
C GLY A 331 -2.24 26.88 -13.51
N VAL A 332 -1.32 27.35 -12.68
CA VAL A 332 -1.57 27.74 -11.29
C VAL A 332 -2.56 28.91 -11.21
N ILE A 333 -2.37 29.95 -12.04
CA ILE A 333 -3.25 31.13 -12.05
C ILE A 333 -4.66 30.74 -12.50
N GLU A 334 -4.81 29.93 -13.53
CA GLU A 334 -6.13 29.49 -14.02
C GLU A 334 -6.84 28.59 -12.98
N ALA A 335 -6.12 27.67 -12.37
CA ALA A 335 -6.67 26.87 -11.26
C ALA A 335 -7.11 27.75 -10.10
N ALA A 336 -6.27 28.71 -9.73
CA ALA A 336 -6.55 29.66 -8.65
C ALA A 336 -7.82 30.48 -8.89
N LYS A 337 -8.01 30.97 -10.12
CA LYS A 337 -9.22 31.70 -10.51
C LYS A 337 -10.46 30.83 -10.52
N SER A 338 -10.35 29.57 -10.99
CA SER A 338 -11.49 28.67 -11.12
C SER A 338 -12.00 28.13 -9.78
N ILE A 339 -11.09 27.97 -8.79
CA ILE A 339 -11.40 27.35 -7.50
C ILE A 339 -11.75 28.38 -6.41
N GLY A 340 -11.23 29.61 -6.52
CA GLY A 340 -11.38 30.63 -5.48
C GLY A 340 -10.57 30.32 -4.22
N ILE A 341 -9.25 30.42 -4.32
CA ILE A 341 -8.31 30.03 -3.26
C ILE A 341 -8.56 30.80 -1.96
N GLN A 342 -8.63 30.06 -0.86
CA GLN A 342 -8.77 30.61 0.49
C GLN A 342 -7.48 30.49 1.33
N VAL A 343 -6.50 29.68 0.88
CA VAL A 343 -5.24 29.44 1.59
C VAL A 343 -4.07 30.19 0.96
N PRO A 344 -3.06 30.64 1.74
CA PRO A 344 -1.87 31.25 1.19
C PRO A 344 -1.06 30.29 0.33
N VAL A 345 -0.50 30.83 -0.77
CA VAL A 345 0.31 30.05 -1.71
C VAL A 345 1.68 30.69 -1.85
N VAL A 346 2.73 29.93 -1.55
CA VAL A 346 4.12 30.33 -1.80
C VAL A 346 4.58 29.68 -3.09
N VAL A 347 5.19 30.46 -3.98
CA VAL A 347 5.64 29.98 -5.30
C VAL A 347 7.14 30.23 -5.44
N ARG A 348 7.89 29.15 -5.63
CA ARG A 348 9.29 29.17 -6.03
C ARG A 348 9.42 28.62 -7.43
N LEU A 349 9.92 29.45 -8.34
CA LEU A 349 10.21 29.08 -9.74
C LEU A 349 11.68 29.29 -10.02
N GLU A 350 12.31 28.28 -10.65
CA GLU A 350 13.68 28.31 -11.12
C GLU A 350 13.80 27.63 -12.50
N GLY A 351 14.73 28.06 -13.34
CA GLY A 351 15.05 27.43 -14.62
C GLY A 351 14.41 28.11 -15.82
N THR A 352 13.96 27.32 -16.82
CA THR A 352 13.52 27.82 -18.13
C THR A 352 12.33 28.76 -18.03
N ASN A 353 12.45 29.97 -18.59
CA ASN A 353 11.46 31.06 -18.59
C ASN A 353 11.10 31.58 -17.19
N VAL A 354 12.03 31.52 -16.22
CA VAL A 354 11.78 31.89 -14.82
C VAL A 354 11.30 33.34 -14.66
N GLU A 355 11.90 34.28 -15.38
CA GLU A 355 11.53 35.71 -15.30
C GLU A 355 10.08 35.95 -15.77
N GLU A 356 9.67 35.29 -16.87
CA GLU A 356 8.29 35.37 -17.34
C GLU A 356 7.32 34.68 -16.36
N GLY A 357 7.70 33.50 -15.82
CA GLY A 357 6.89 32.82 -14.83
C GLY A 357 6.68 33.65 -13.56
N ARG A 358 7.72 34.26 -13.02
CA ARG A 358 7.65 35.17 -11.85
C ARG A 358 6.82 36.41 -12.14
N ARG A 359 6.97 37.00 -13.33
CA ARG A 359 6.20 38.14 -13.77
C ARG A 359 4.69 37.82 -13.81
N LEU A 360 4.32 36.70 -14.44
CA LEU A 360 2.92 36.23 -14.51
C LEU A 360 2.31 36.03 -13.12
N ILE A 361 3.04 35.38 -12.20
CA ILE A 361 2.57 35.20 -10.82
C ILE A 361 2.36 36.54 -10.11
N SER A 362 3.32 37.48 -10.22
CA SER A 362 3.25 38.79 -9.57
C SER A 362 2.14 39.68 -10.13
N GLU A 363 1.89 39.63 -11.45
CA GLU A 363 0.86 40.41 -12.14
C GLU A 363 -0.54 39.78 -12.11
N SER A 364 -0.66 38.54 -11.56
CA SER A 364 -1.91 37.78 -11.56
C SER A 364 -3.06 38.43 -10.75
N GLY A 365 -2.73 39.34 -9.87
CA GLY A 365 -3.67 39.93 -8.88
C GLY A 365 -4.09 38.96 -7.77
N MET A 366 -3.47 37.79 -7.71
CA MET A 366 -3.73 36.77 -6.69
C MET A 366 -2.78 36.95 -5.49
N ASN A 367 -3.20 36.45 -4.33
CA ASN A 367 -2.38 36.50 -3.11
C ASN A 367 -1.30 35.42 -3.12
N PHE A 368 -0.36 35.52 -4.06
CA PHE A 368 0.79 34.65 -4.14
C PHE A 368 2.03 35.31 -3.53
N THR A 369 2.77 34.52 -2.74
CA THR A 369 4.07 34.93 -2.18
C THR A 369 5.20 34.32 -2.99
N VAL A 370 6.00 35.12 -3.67
CA VAL A 370 7.18 34.65 -4.42
C VAL A 370 8.34 34.38 -3.48
N ALA A 371 9.05 33.27 -3.68
CA ALA A 371 10.22 32.89 -2.92
C ALA A 371 11.49 32.76 -3.79
N ASN A 372 12.65 33.12 -3.23
CA ASN A 372 13.94 33.21 -3.91
C ASN A 372 14.91 32.06 -3.57
N GLY A 373 14.41 30.91 -3.18
CA GLY A 373 15.21 29.74 -2.84
C GLY A 373 14.44 28.77 -2.00
N MET A 374 14.95 27.56 -1.83
CA MET A 374 14.22 26.50 -1.11
C MET A 374 14.01 26.84 0.36
N LYS A 375 15.05 27.37 1.03
CA LYS A 375 14.97 27.77 2.45
C LYS A 375 13.95 28.92 2.64
N ASP A 376 14.05 29.99 1.85
CA ASP A 376 13.11 31.11 1.86
C ASP A 376 11.67 30.66 1.60
N ALA A 377 11.48 29.72 0.67
CA ALA A 377 10.16 29.14 0.38
C ALA A 377 9.57 28.36 1.57
N ALA A 378 10.40 27.53 2.21
CA ALA A 378 9.98 26.75 3.38
C ALA A 378 9.65 27.64 4.57
N GLU A 379 10.51 28.62 4.90
CA GLU A 379 10.28 29.58 6.00
C GLU A 379 8.99 30.38 5.78
N LYS A 380 8.74 30.87 4.55
CA LYS A 380 7.53 31.59 4.19
C LYS A 380 6.28 30.75 4.31
N VAL A 381 6.30 29.54 3.76
CA VAL A 381 5.09 28.69 3.78
C VAL A 381 4.74 28.23 5.19
N VAL A 382 5.76 27.91 6.01
CA VAL A 382 5.56 27.54 7.42
C VAL A 382 4.97 28.71 8.21
N ALA A 383 5.53 29.93 8.04
CA ALA A 383 5.02 31.12 8.69
C ALA A 383 3.55 31.46 8.30
N LEU A 384 3.14 31.11 7.07
CA LEU A 384 1.77 31.34 6.58
C LEU A 384 0.80 30.23 6.94
N ALA A 385 1.29 29.04 7.27
CA ALA A 385 0.46 27.90 7.69
C ALA A 385 0.01 28.01 9.17
N GLY A 386 0.64 28.87 9.97
CA GLY A 386 0.29 29.18 11.36
C GLY A 386 0.88 28.20 12.33
#